data_1d04cef7750de0a1a33a48be55c8512a
#
_entry.id   1d04cef7750de0a1a33a48be55c8512a
#
_cell.length_a   1.000
_cell.length_b   1.000
_cell.length_c   1.000
_cell.angle_alpha   90.00
_cell.angle_beta   90.00
_cell.angle_gamma   90.00
#
_symmetry.space_group_name_H-M   'P 1'
#
loop_
_entity.id
_entity.type
_entity.pdbx_description
1 polymer ?
#
loop_
_entity_poly.entity_id
_entity_poly.type
_entity_poly.pdbx_seq_one_letter_code
_entity_poly.pdbx_strand_id
1 'polypeptide(L)'
;MEVTYLLNSGFLVRVDDVLLVFDAFDDPAGVLPQVLEHERYERLYFFASHAHFDHFNPNIAHFAAKVTRYLLSEDIRAHGGASLMPPEQTSWIGVYDSWQDDRIAVTSFSSTDEGTSFLVEVNGKAIFHAGDFNWWDWTGDTRENRKLAENGFRKQMKRLAGRSFDLAFFPVDGRLGPSMERGAKVFCAETHPKALVTMHSVGYPAWQPSADFFEEGREIPVWSPQTAGERHSF
;
A
#
# COMPACT_ATOMS: atom_id res chain seq x y z
N MET A 1 14.05 7.62 -4.26
CA MET A 1 12.77 7.79 -3.52
C MET A 1 13.06 7.69 -2.03
N GLU A 2 12.41 8.51 -1.21
CA GLU A 2 12.48 8.38 0.25
C GLU A 2 11.12 7.88 0.77
N VAL A 3 11.14 6.92 1.66
CA VAL A 3 9.94 6.33 2.26
C VAL A 3 10.01 6.52 3.76
N THR A 4 8.93 7.02 4.35
CA THR A 4 8.75 7.11 5.80
C THR A 4 7.57 6.24 6.22
N TYR A 5 7.79 5.36 7.17
CA TYR A 5 6.75 4.51 7.75
C TYR A 5 5.89 5.31 8.72
N LEU A 6 4.59 5.29 8.53
CA LEU A 6 3.64 5.94 9.45
C LEU A 6 3.16 4.93 10.51
N LEU A 7 2.40 3.93 10.10
CA LEU A 7 2.00 2.78 10.92
C LEU A 7 1.24 1.75 10.05
N ASN A 8 1.36 0.45 10.35
CA ASN A 8 0.70 -0.69 9.69
C ASN A 8 0.92 -0.72 8.16
N SER A 9 -0.05 -0.30 7.37
CA SER A 9 0.06 -0.14 5.91
C SER A 9 0.25 1.32 5.48
N GLY A 10 0.45 2.22 6.46
CA GLY A 10 0.60 3.66 6.25
C GLY A 10 2.03 4.06 5.92
N PHE A 11 2.20 4.76 4.78
CA PHE A 11 3.50 5.25 4.33
C PHE A 11 3.40 6.65 3.70
N LEU A 12 4.44 7.46 3.92
CA LEU A 12 4.71 8.65 3.15
C LEU A 12 5.86 8.34 2.18
N VAL A 13 5.64 8.52 0.89
CA VAL A 13 6.65 8.34 -0.17
C VAL A 13 6.93 9.68 -0.82
N ARG A 14 8.19 10.07 -0.86
CA ARG A 14 8.67 11.25 -1.59
C ARG A 14 9.34 10.82 -2.90
N VAL A 15 8.85 11.36 -4.00
CA VAL A 15 9.50 11.25 -5.32
C VAL A 15 9.73 12.67 -5.82
N ASP A 16 10.97 13.15 -5.70
CA ASP A 16 11.37 14.52 -5.98
C ASP A 16 10.51 15.55 -5.19
N ASP A 17 9.66 16.29 -5.87
CA ASP A 17 8.77 17.31 -5.33
C ASP A 17 7.31 16.84 -5.12
N VAL A 18 7.05 15.54 -5.31
CA VAL A 18 5.74 14.92 -5.11
C VAL A 18 5.73 14.07 -3.85
N LEU A 19 4.70 14.24 -3.03
CA LEU A 19 4.42 13.43 -1.85
C LEU A 19 3.19 12.54 -2.10
N LEU A 20 3.35 11.24 -1.85
CA LEU A 20 2.30 10.25 -1.88
C LEU A 20 2.13 9.69 -0.47
N VAL A 21 0.92 9.76 0.07
CA VAL A 21 0.59 9.24 1.40
C VAL A 21 -0.41 8.10 1.23
N PHE A 22 -0.03 6.91 1.62
CA PHE A 22 -0.85 5.71 1.53
C PHE A 22 -1.36 5.31 2.91
N ASP A 23 -2.63 4.92 3.01
CA ASP A 23 -3.30 4.30 4.16
C ASP A 23 -2.92 4.93 5.52
N ALA A 24 -2.92 6.26 5.58
CA ALA A 24 -2.55 7.03 6.77
C ALA A 24 -3.70 7.08 7.78
N PHE A 25 -3.99 5.95 8.43
CA PHE A 25 -5.03 5.89 9.47
C PHE A 25 -4.54 6.47 10.80
N ASP A 26 -3.24 6.39 11.08
CA ASP A 26 -2.59 6.95 12.26
C ASP A 26 -1.16 7.40 11.92
N ASP A 27 -0.64 8.34 12.69
CA ASP A 27 0.72 8.90 12.57
C ASP A 27 1.27 9.22 13.98
N PRO A 28 1.57 8.20 14.78
CA PRO A 28 1.99 8.40 16.17
C PRO A 28 3.33 9.11 16.32
N ALA A 29 4.15 9.14 15.27
CA ALA A 29 5.41 9.88 15.25
C ALA A 29 5.26 11.35 14.80
N GLY A 30 4.07 11.77 14.36
CA GLY A 30 3.82 13.13 13.89
C GLY A 30 4.58 13.50 12.62
N VAL A 31 4.81 12.53 11.75
CA VAL A 31 5.57 12.70 10.49
C VAL A 31 4.85 13.64 9.53
N LEU A 32 3.54 13.44 9.32
CA LEU A 32 2.77 14.23 8.37
C LEU A 32 2.74 15.71 8.72
N PRO A 33 2.36 16.14 9.94
CA PRO A 33 2.41 17.55 10.31
C PRO A 33 3.81 18.14 10.12
N GLN A 34 4.85 17.43 10.56
CA GLN A 34 6.23 17.92 10.47
C GLN A 34 6.69 18.12 9.02
N VAL A 35 6.48 17.11 8.15
CA VAL A 35 6.87 17.17 6.74
C VAL A 35 6.07 18.25 6.02
N LEU A 36 4.76 18.29 6.21
CA LEU A 36 3.88 19.24 5.53
C LEU A 36 4.08 20.69 5.95
N GLU A 37 4.63 20.95 7.14
CA GLU A 37 4.94 22.32 7.60
C GLU A 37 6.35 22.79 7.19
N HIS A 38 7.32 21.89 7.18
CA HIS A 38 8.73 22.29 7.13
C HIS A 38 9.45 21.90 5.83
N GLU A 39 8.89 20.97 5.05
CA GLU A 39 9.53 20.54 3.82
C GLU A 39 8.85 21.13 2.57
N ARG A 40 9.64 21.29 1.49
CA ARG A 40 9.13 21.78 0.21
C ARG A 40 8.64 20.62 -0.64
N TYR A 41 7.46 20.79 -1.22
CA TYR A 41 6.88 19.90 -2.21
C TYR A 41 5.92 20.72 -3.11
N GLU A 42 5.60 20.21 -4.30
CA GLU A 42 4.66 20.86 -5.22
C GLU A 42 3.28 20.17 -5.24
N ARG A 43 3.25 18.85 -4.99
CA ARG A 43 2.01 18.07 -5.01
C ARG A 43 1.97 17.12 -3.82
N LEU A 44 0.78 16.95 -3.28
CA LEU A 44 0.50 16.01 -2.20
C LEU A 44 -0.77 15.21 -2.53
N TYR A 45 -0.63 13.90 -2.55
CA TYR A 45 -1.73 12.97 -2.81
C TYR A 45 -1.92 12.02 -1.63
N PHE A 46 -3.17 11.84 -1.21
CA PHE A 46 -3.54 10.82 -0.23
C PHE A 46 -4.28 9.69 -0.92
N PHE A 47 -3.92 8.47 -0.55
CA PHE A 47 -4.55 7.23 -0.99
C PHE A 47 -5.08 6.48 0.22
N ALA A 48 -6.28 5.92 0.11
CA ALA A 48 -6.76 4.91 1.05
C ALA A 48 -7.31 3.72 0.27
N SER A 49 -6.77 2.54 0.58
CA SER A 49 -7.03 1.31 -0.15
C SER A 49 -8.43 0.74 0.11
N HIS A 50 -8.96 0.93 1.32
CA HIS A 50 -10.29 0.48 1.73
C HIS A 50 -10.74 1.10 3.06
N ALA A 51 -11.96 0.77 3.49
CA ALA A 51 -12.64 1.42 4.60
C ALA A 51 -12.27 0.91 6.01
N HIS A 52 -11.48 -0.13 6.15
CA HIS A 52 -11.09 -0.62 7.47
C HIS A 52 -10.36 0.43 8.29
N PHE A 53 -10.55 0.39 9.61
CA PHE A 53 -10.07 1.41 10.54
C PHE A 53 -8.54 1.55 10.59
N ASP A 54 -7.81 0.56 10.18
CA ASP A 54 -6.35 0.51 10.12
C ASP A 54 -5.75 0.87 8.75
N HIS A 55 -6.60 1.35 7.83
CA HIS A 55 -6.23 1.87 6.49
C HIS A 55 -6.81 3.25 6.22
N PHE A 56 -8.02 3.54 6.69
CA PHE A 56 -8.67 4.81 6.46
C PHE A 56 -9.08 5.51 7.76
N ASN A 57 -8.66 6.77 7.89
CA ASN A 57 -9.11 7.69 8.94
C ASN A 57 -9.54 9.01 8.29
N PRO A 58 -10.81 9.44 8.45
CA PRO A 58 -11.30 10.68 7.85
C PRO A 58 -10.59 11.93 8.36
N ASN A 59 -9.82 11.85 9.45
CA ASN A 59 -9.00 12.96 9.96
C ASN A 59 -7.94 13.42 8.95
N ILE A 60 -7.61 12.64 7.91
CA ILE A 60 -6.76 13.11 6.80
C ILE A 60 -7.35 14.36 6.13
N ALA A 61 -8.66 14.59 6.23
CA ALA A 61 -9.32 15.81 5.74
C ALA A 61 -8.80 17.11 6.41
N HIS A 62 -8.19 17.03 7.58
CA HIS A 62 -7.57 18.19 8.22
C HIS A 62 -6.40 18.78 7.40
N PHE A 63 -5.82 18.00 6.53
CA PHE A 63 -4.75 18.45 5.62
C PHE A 63 -5.26 19.07 4.31
N ALA A 64 -6.57 19.22 4.11
CA ALA A 64 -7.18 19.62 2.84
C ALA A 64 -6.56 20.90 2.22
N ALA A 65 -6.18 21.87 3.03
CA ALA A 65 -5.54 23.10 2.54
C ALA A 65 -4.18 22.87 1.84
N LYS A 66 -3.57 21.71 2.03
CA LYS A 66 -2.26 21.32 1.49
C LYS A 66 -2.35 20.21 0.43
N VAL A 67 -3.46 19.48 0.39
CA VAL A 67 -3.65 18.30 -0.45
C VAL A 67 -4.06 18.70 -1.86
N THR A 68 -3.38 18.11 -2.85
CA THR A 68 -3.75 18.23 -4.26
C THR A 68 -4.99 17.38 -4.55
N ARG A 69 -4.97 16.11 -4.15
CA ARG A 69 -6.09 15.18 -4.38
C ARG A 69 -6.07 14.04 -3.35
N TYR A 70 -7.27 13.65 -2.91
CA TYR A 70 -7.54 12.39 -2.23
C TYR A 70 -8.02 11.37 -3.26
N LEU A 71 -7.37 10.23 -3.33
CA LEU A 71 -7.71 9.10 -4.20
C LEU A 71 -8.09 7.92 -3.29
N LEU A 72 -9.38 7.80 -3.05
CA LEU A 72 -9.93 6.89 -2.05
C LEU A 72 -10.72 5.78 -2.73
N SER A 73 -10.58 4.57 -2.24
CA SER A 73 -11.36 3.43 -2.74
C SER A 73 -12.87 3.68 -2.62
N GLU A 74 -13.64 3.24 -3.61
CA GLU A 74 -15.09 3.48 -3.71
C GLU A 74 -15.87 2.88 -2.54
N ASP A 75 -15.39 1.79 -1.93
CA ASP A 75 -16.01 1.17 -0.75
C ASP A 75 -16.09 2.12 0.45
N ILE A 76 -15.12 3.03 0.60
CA ILE A 76 -15.10 4.05 1.65
C ILE A 76 -16.35 4.96 1.58
N ARG A 77 -16.94 5.17 0.40
CA ARG A 77 -18.17 5.97 0.25
C ARG A 77 -19.36 5.38 1.01
N ALA A 78 -19.42 4.08 1.13
CA ALA A 78 -20.48 3.40 1.87
C ALA A 78 -20.31 3.52 3.38
N HIS A 79 -19.14 3.94 3.86
CA HIS A 79 -18.81 4.09 5.27
C HIS A 79 -18.85 5.56 5.71
N GLY A 80 -19.31 5.82 6.93
CA GLY A 80 -19.68 7.16 7.42
C GLY A 80 -18.57 8.24 7.35
N GLY A 81 -17.30 7.85 7.26
CA GLY A 81 -16.16 8.75 7.13
C GLY A 81 -16.09 9.53 5.80
N ALA A 82 -16.74 9.04 4.75
CA ALA A 82 -16.74 9.68 3.43
C ALA A 82 -17.31 11.11 3.45
N SER A 83 -18.30 11.37 4.31
CA SER A 83 -18.94 12.68 4.41
C SER A 83 -18.03 13.79 4.94
N LEU A 84 -16.92 13.44 5.57
CA LEU A 84 -15.92 14.39 6.10
C LEU A 84 -14.87 14.77 5.04
N MET A 85 -14.81 14.05 3.93
CA MET A 85 -13.84 14.30 2.88
C MET A 85 -14.29 15.48 1.99
N PRO A 86 -13.38 16.41 1.61
CA PRO A 86 -13.72 17.55 0.76
C PRO A 86 -14.12 17.08 -0.64
N PRO A 87 -15.37 17.32 -1.08
CA PRO A 87 -15.90 16.72 -2.32
C PRO A 87 -15.10 17.11 -3.58
N GLU A 88 -14.69 18.38 -3.65
CA GLU A 88 -13.97 18.92 -4.82
C GLU A 88 -12.55 18.38 -4.96
N GLN A 89 -11.97 17.86 -3.85
CA GLN A 89 -10.62 17.31 -3.82
C GLN A 89 -10.60 15.80 -3.73
N THR A 90 -11.75 15.11 -3.69
CA THR A 90 -11.82 13.66 -3.52
C THR A 90 -12.24 12.99 -4.82
N SER A 91 -11.45 12.02 -5.25
CA SER A 91 -11.77 11.08 -6.33
C SER A 91 -12.00 9.69 -5.73
N TRP A 92 -13.16 9.14 -6.00
CA TRP A 92 -13.51 7.78 -5.60
C TRP A 92 -13.05 6.82 -6.69
N ILE A 93 -12.23 5.84 -6.32
CA ILE A 93 -11.57 4.94 -7.27
C ILE A 93 -12.17 3.55 -7.11
N GLY A 94 -12.85 3.08 -8.13
CA GLY A 94 -13.36 1.72 -8.23
C GLY A 94 -12.27 0.72 -8.59
N VAL A 95 -12.63 -0.56 -8.55
CA VAL A 95 -11.73 -1.66 -8.96
C VAL A 95 -11.50 -1.60 -10.48
N TYR A 96 -10.24 -1.62 -10.90
CA TYR A 96 -9.78 -1.52 -12.30
C TYR A 96 -10.05 -0.15 -12.96
N ASP A 97 -10.22 0.88 -12.16
CA ASP A 97 -10.28 2.25 -12.63
C ASP A 97 -8.89 2.81 -12.88
N SER A 98 -8.86 3.92 -13.60
CA SER A 98 -7.67 4.76 -13.78
C SER A 98 -8.02 6.21 -13.51
N TRP A 99 -7.06 6.94 -12.96
CA TRP A 99 -7.10 8.36 -12.72
C TRP A 99 -5.76 9.00 -13.06
N GLN A 100 -5.75 10.22 -13.58
CA GLN A 100 -4.49 10.92 -13.85
C GLN A 100 -4.66 12.44 -13.79
N ASP A 101 -3.57 13.12 -13.54
CA ASP A 101 -3.42 14.56 -13.75
C ASP A 101 -2.09 14.87 -14.49
N ASP A 102 -1.55 16.08 -14.33
CA ASP A 102 -0.30 16.51 -14.96
C ASP A 102 0.96 15.92 -14.29
N ARG A 103 0.84 15.28 -13.12
CA ARG A 103 1.97 14.82 -12.32
C ARG A 103 1.98 13.32 -12.07
N ILE A 104 0.82 12.70 -11.91
CA ILE A 104 0.72 11.26 -11.63
C ILE A 104 -0.33 10.57 -12.50
N ALA A 105 -0.11 9.28 -12.76
CA ALA A 105 -1.13 8.38 -13.26
C ALA A 105 -1.35 7.25 -12.26
N VAL A 106 -2.61 6.88 -12.04
CA VAL A 106 -3.02 5.87 -11.07
C VAL A 106 -3.84 4.80 -11.77
N THR A 107 -3.51 3.54 -11.53
CA THR A 107 -4.32 2.38 -11.92
C THR A 107 -4.64 1.57 -10.68
N SER A 108 -5.91 1.25 -10.48
CA SER A 108 -6.35 0.41 -9.37
C SER A 108 -6.50 -1.05 -9.77
N PHE A 109 -6.35 -1.94 -8.78
CA PHE A 109 -6.58 -3.37 -8.93
C PHE A 109 -7.46 -3.84 -7.78
N SER A 110 -8.09 -5.01 -7.94
CA SER A 110 -8.90 -5.59 -6.87
C SER A 110 -8.03 -6.12 -5.74
N SER A 111 -8.48 -5.92 -4.53
CA SER A 111 -7.97 -6.61 -3.34
C SER A 111 -8.51 -8.05 -3.24
N THR A 112 -8.01 -8.80 -2.27
CA THR A 112 -8.51 -10.12 -1.85
C THR A 112 -9.21 -10.04 -0.48
N ASP A 113 -9.25 -8.87 0.09
CA ASP A 113 -10.08 -8.47 1.20
C ASP A 113 -11.10 -7.43 0.69
N GLU A 114 -11.04 -6.18 1.12
CA GLU A 114 -11.90 -5.10 0.63
C GLU A 114 -11.12 -4.10 -0.23
N GLY A 115 -11.85 -3.29 -1.01
CA GLY A 115 -11.35 -2.14 -1.75
C GLY A 115 -10.37 -2.46 -2.87
N THR A 116 -9.30 -1.66 -2.94
CA THR A 116 -8.37 -1.62 -4.08
C THR A 116 -6.92 -1.65 -3.65
N SER A 117 -6.04 -2.11 -4.53
CA SER A 117 -4.61 -1.77 -4.53
C SER A 117 -4.32 -0.73 -5.61
N PHE A 118 -3.24 0.03 -5.43
CA PHE A 118 -2.88 1.15 -6.32
C PHE A 118 -1.51 0.93 -6.97
N LEU A 119 -1.45 1.13 -8.27
CA LEU A 119 -0.22 1.41 -9.00
C LEU A 119 -0.19 2.91 -9.30
N VAL A 120 0.83 3.59 -8.81
CA VAL A 120 1.04 5.03 -9.01
C VAL A 120 2.31 5.22 -9.84
N GLU A 121 2.16 5.86 -10.98
CA GLU A 121 3.26 6.27 -11.85
C GLU A 121 3.52 7.77 -11.65
N VAL A 122 4.74 8.13 -11.25
CA VAL A 122 5.14 9.50 -10.91
C VAL A 122 6.61 9.71 -11.24
N ASN A 123 6.96 10.76 -11.99
CA ASN A 123 8.34 11.12 -12.36
C ASN A 123 9.15 9.92 -12.90
N GLY A 124 8.54 9.07 -13.73
CA GLY A 124 9.17 7.88 -14.31
C GLY A 124 9.39 6.72 -13.33
N LYS A 125 8.79 6.77 -12.14
CA LYS A 125 8.77 5.69 -11.13
C LYS A 125 7.40 5.04 -11.09
N ALA A 126 7.38 3.72 -10.90
CA ALA A 126 6.19 2.91 -10.71
C ALA A 126 6.16 2.38 -9.27
N ILE A 127 5.17 2.79 -8.48
CA ILE A 127 5.00 2.45 -7.06
C ILE A 127 3.71 1.65 -6.91
N PHE A 128 3.80 0.45 -6.38
CA PHE A 128 2.64 -0.39 -6.10
C PHE A 128 2.37 -0.47 -4.60
N HIS A 129 1.15 -0.14 -4.19
CA HIS A 129 0.68 -0.34 -2.82
C HIS A 129 -0.46 -1.35 -2.82
N ALA A 130 -0.24 -2.49 -2.21
CA ALA A 130 -1.15 -3.63 -2.26
C ALA A 130 -2.46 -3.40 -1.49
N GLY A 131 -2.50 -2.47 -0.49
CA GLY A 131 -3.57 -2.49 0.49
C GLY A 131 -3.61 -3.87 1.14
N ASP A 132 -4.78 -4.46 1.28
CA ASP A 132 -4.94 -5.82 1.80
C ASP A 132 -5.03 -6.90 0.71
N PHE A 133 -4.47 -6.61 -0.47
CA PHE A 133 -4.25 -7.66 -1.47
C PHE A 133 -3.15 -8.60 -1.01
N ASN A 134 -3.51 -9.83 -0.62
CA ASN A 134 -2.59 -10.88 -0.17
C ASN A 134 -3.21 -12.27 -0.38
N TRP A 135 -2.41 -13.32 -0.24
CA TRP A 135 -2.88 -14.68 -0.09
C TRP A 135 -3.16 -14.95 1.40
N TRP A 136 -4.39 -14.67 1.84
CA TRP A 136 -4.84 -14.84 3.22
C TRP A 136 -5.03 -16.31 3.59
N ASP A 137 -3.93 -17.06 3.69
CA ASP A 137 -3.89 -18.49 4.00
C ASP A 137 -3.85 -18.72 5.51
N TRP A 138 -4.96 -18.47 6.17
CA TRP A 138 -5.07 -18.54 7.63
C TRP A 138 -4.82 -19.94 8.16
N THR A 139 -3.85 -20.08 9.10
CA THR A 139 -3.58 -21.32 9.82
C THR A 139 -4.77 -21.66 10.72
N GLY A 140 -5.32 -22.87 10.55
CA GLY A 140 -6.50 -23.32 11.30
C GLY A 140 -7.84 -23.11 10.59
N ASP A 141 -7.85 -22.42 9.45
CA ASP A 141 -9.04 -22.35 8.61
C ASP A 141 -9.28 -23.67 7.85
N THR A 142 -10.52 -23.85 7.34
CA THR A 142 -10.88 -25.05 6.58
C THR A 142 -10.08 -25.14 5.28
N ARG A 143 -9.92 -26.36 4.77
CA ARG A 143 -9.25 -26.58 3.48
C ARG A 143 -9.97 -25.85 2.34
N GLU A 144 -11.29 -25.80 2.40
CA GLU A 144 -12.14 -25.10 1.43
C GLU A 144 -11.87 -23.59 1.42
N ASN A 145 -11.87 -22.95 2.59
CA ASN A 145 -11.62 -21.52 2.73
C ASN A 145 -10.19 -21.16 2.29
N ARG A 146 -9.20 -21.94 2.70
CA ARG A 146 -7.80 -21.75 2.27
C ARG A 146 -7.66 -21.87 0.75
N LYS A 147 -8.43 -22.79 0.12
CA LYS A 147 -8.46 -22.91 -1.34
C LYS A 147 -9.17 -21.74 -2.02
N LEU A 148 -10.22 -21.20 -1.42
CA LEU A 148 -10.87 -19.98 -1.91
C LEU A 148 -9.94 -18.78 -1.84
N ALA A 149 -9.21 -18.61 -0.73
CA ALA A 149 -8.20 -17.55 -0.59
C ALA A 149 -7.09 -17.67 -1.66
N GLU A 150 -6.59 -18.88 -1.90
CA GLU A 150 -5.62 -19.14 -2.98
C GLU A 150 -6.19 -18.74 -4.34
N ASN A 151 -7.39 -19.20 -4.67
CA ASN A 151 -8.01 -18.94 -5.97
C ASN A 151 -8.26 -17.45 -6.19
N GLY A 152 -8.73 -16.74 -5.17
CA GLY A 152 -8.92 -15.29 -5.19
C GLY A 152 -7.61 -14.57 -5.47
N PHE A 153 -6.57 -14.88 -4.71
CA PHE A 153 -5.24 -14.31 -4.87
C PHE A 153 -4.67 -14.59 -6.28
N ARG A 154 -4.65 -15.85 -6.71
CA ARG A 154 -4.15 -16.26 -8.03
C ARG A 154 -4.92 -15.59 -9.18
N LYS A 155 -6.22 -15.38 -9.02
CA LYS A 155 -7.04 -14.67 -10.02
C LYS A 155 -6.55 -13.22 -10.22
N GLN A 156 -6.23 -12.53 -9.13
CA GLN A 156 -5.76 -11.15 -9.21
C GLN A 156 -4.29 -11.08 -9.69
N MET A 157 -3.45 -12.01 -9.27
CA MET A 157 -2.06 -12.10 -9.73
C MET A 157 -1.94 -12.15 -11.25
N LYS A 158 -2.88 -12.78 -11.97
CA LYS A 158 -2.90 -12.79 -13.45
C LYS A 158 -2.93 -11.40 -14.08
N ARG A 159 -3.41 -10.38 -13.37
CA ARG A 159 -3.45 -8.99 -13.84
C ARG A 159 -2.16 -8.22 -13.52
N LEU A 160 -1.41 -8.70 -12.55
CA LEU A 160 -0.16 -8.10 -12.08
C LEU A 160 1.07 -8.80 -12.70
N ALA A 161 0.95 -10.07 -13.08
CA ALA A 161 2.04 -10.87 -13.62
C ALA A 161 2.75 -10.18 -14.78
N GLY A 162 4.10 -10.20 -14.75
CA GLY A 162 4.97 -9.57 -15.73
C GLY A 162 5.10 -8.05 -15.59
N ARG A 163 4.38 -7.39 -14.69
CA ARG A 163 4.57 -5.95 -14.43
C ARG A 163 5.83 -5.72 -13.61
N SER A 164 6.47 -4.58 -13.84
CA SER A 164 7.63 -4.13 -13.06
C SER A 164 7.25 -2.92 -12.22
N PHE A 165 7.80 -2.88 -11.00
CA PHE A 165 7.62 -1.77 -10.07
C PHE A 165 8.99 -1.30 -9.57
N ASP A 166 9.18 0.02 -9.44
CA ASP A 166 10.39 0.54 -8.78
C ASP A 166 10.34 0.27 -7.28
N LEU A 167 9.14 0.29 -6.70
CA LEU A 167 8.88 0.00 -5.29
C LEU A 167 7.53 -0.69 -5.14
N ALA A 168 7.47 -1.74 -4.33
CA ALA A 168 6.22 -2.39 -3.97
C ALA A 168 6.06 -2.46 -2.45
N PHE A 169 4.88 -2.07 -1.96
CA PHE A 169 4.42 -2.27 -0.58
C PHE A 169 3.48 -3.49 -0.58
N PHE A 170 3.82 -4.50 0.22
CA PHE A 170 3.06 -5.75 0.22
C PHE A 170 2.92 -6.34 1.64
N PRO A 171 1.72 -6.85 2.01
CA PRO A 171 1.49 -7.43 3.33
C PRO A 171 2.36 -8.67 3.60
N VAL A 172 3.05 -8.66 4.75
CA VAL A 172 3.67 -9.84 5.35
C VAL A 172 3.18 -9.92 6.79
N ASP A 173 2.03 -10.54 6.98
CA ASP A 173 1.30 -10.54 8.24
C ASP A 173 1.69 -11.71 9.11
N GLY A 174 2.30 -11.43 10.26
CA GLY A 174 2.73 -12.44 11.23
C GLY A 174 1.61 -13.31 11.79
N ARG A 175 0.34 -12.84 11.75
CA ARG A 175 -0.84 -13.62 12.16
C ARG A 175 -1.05 -14.87 11.31
N LEU A 176 -0.57 -14.87 10.06
CA LEU A 176 -0.63 -16.03 9.17
C LEU A 176 0.35 -17.16 9.56
N GLY A 177 1.26 -16.90 10.52
CA GLY A 177 2.22 -17.88 10.98
C GLY A 177 3.11 -18.44 9.86
N PRO A 178 3.16 -19.78 9.65
CA PRO A 178 4.00 -20.36 8.60
C PRO A 178 3.65 -19.96 7.17
N SER A 179 2.47 -19.35 6.96
CA SER A 179 2.01 -18.90 5.64
C SER A 179 2.28 -17.42 5.37
N MET A 180 2.87 -16.66 6.31
CA MET A 180 2.94 -15.19 6.27
C MET A 180 3.64 -14.63 5.02
N GLU A 181 4.65 -15.29 4.50
CA GLU A 181 5.39 -14.82 3.32
C GLU A 181 4.87 -15.38 1.98
N ARG A 182 3.89 -16.27 2.02
CA ARG A 182 3.42 -17.02 0.84
C ARG A 182 2.91 -16.10 -0.27
N GLY A 183 2.11 -15.10 0.08
CA GLY A 183 1.60 -14.10 -0.87
C GLY A 183 2.70 -13.25 -1.46
N ALA A 184 3.57 -12.70 -0.61
CA ALA A 184 4.70 -11.86 -1.02
C ALA A 184 5.70 -12.63 -1.91
N LYS A 185 5.98 -13.90 -1.60
CA LYS A 185 6.84 -14.77 -2.40
C LYS A 185 6.30 -14.95 -3.81
N VAL A 186 5.02 -15.27 -3.95
CA VAL A 186 4.37 -15.39 -5.27
C VAL A 186 4.33 -14.06 -6.01
N PHE A 187 4.01 -12.98 -5.29
CA PHE A 187 4.00 -11.64 -5.88
C PHE A 187 5.37 -11.28 -6.48
N CYS A 188 6.45 -11.44 -5.71
CA CYS A 188 7.81 -11.14 -6.19
C CYS A 188 8.26 -12.06 -7.33
N ALA A 189 7.83 -13.32 -7.34
CA ALA A 189 8.18 -14.28 -8.40
C ALA A 189 7.45 -14.00 -9.73
N GLU A 190 6.18 -13.56 -9.67
CA GLU A 190 5.35 -13.34 -10.86
C GLU A 190 5.38 -11.88 -11.37
N THR A 191 5.83 -10.94 -10.54
CA THR A 191 6.07 -9.54 -10.90
C THR A 191 7.58 -9.24 -10.85
N HIS A 192 7.98 -8.02 -11.14
CA HIS A 192 9.40 -7.64 -11.14
C HIS A 192 9.61 -6.36 -10.32
N PRO A 193 9.34 -6.37 -8.99
CA PRO A 193 9.66 -5.23 -8.15
C PRO A 193 11.19 -5.08 -8.04
N LYS A 194 11.69 -3.84 -8.02
CA LYS A 194 13.10 -3.55 -7.78
C LYS A 194 13.41 -3.47 -6.28
N ALA A 195 12.40 -3.22 -5.45
CA ALA A 195 12.49 -3.23 -3.99
C ALA A 195 11.12 -3.58 -3.39
N LEU A 196 11.14 -4.22 -2.23
CA LEU A 196 9.96 -4.61 -1.47
C LEU A 196 9.96 -3.93 -0.10
N VAL A 197 8.86 -3.29 0.26
CA VAL A 197 8.58 -2.82 1.62
C VAL A 197 7.46 -3.68 2.19
N THR A 198 7.71 -4.29 3.35
CA THR A 198 6.66 -5.06 4.00
C THR A 198 5.74 -4.17 4.83
N MET A 199 4.50 -4.54 4.92
CA MET A 199 3.47 -3.84 5.68
C MET A 199 2.51 -4.81 6.35
N HIS A 200 1.55 -4.30 7.13
CA HIS A 200 0.53 -5.08 7.81
C HIS A 200 1.10 -6.05 8.87
N SER A 201 2.13 -5.61 9.61
CA SER A 201 2.88 -6.46 10.55
C SER A 201 3.01 -5.87 11.95
N VAL A 202 2.12 -4.95 12.35
CA VAL A 202 2.15 -4.33 13.68
C VAL A 202 2.10 -5.38 14.79
N GLY A 203 3.03 -5.26 15.74
CA GLY A 203 3.14 -6.18 16.88
C GLY A 203 3.93 -7.47 16.62
N TYR A 204 4.46 -7.65 15.41
CA TYR A 204 5.35 -8.76 15.06
C TYR A 204 6.79 -8.29 14.81
N PRO A 205 7.78 -9.16 15.01
CA PRO A 205 9.17 -8.83 14.69
C PRO A 205 9.37 -8.47 13.23
N ALA A 206 10.42 -7.68 12.92
CA ALA A 206 10.80 -7.39 11.55
C ALA A 206 11.01 -8.69 10.78
N TRP A 207 10.25 -8.83 9.70
CA TRP A 207 10.37 -10.01 8.85
C TRP A 207 11.65 -9.95 8.02
N GLN A 208 12.26 -11.11 7.85
CA GLN A 208 13.35 -11.31 6.91
C GLN A 208 12.97 -12.45 5.96
N PRO A 209 13.27 -12.32 4.64
CA PRO A 209 12.98 -13.37 3.68
C PRO A 209 13.58 -14.72 4.11
N SER A 210 12.81 -15.81 3.98
CA SER A 210 13.37 -17.16 4.12
C SER A 210 14.40 -17.44 3.02
N ALA A 211 15.26 -18.42 3.26
CA ALA A 211 16.37 -18.75 2.34
C ALA A 211 15.90 -19.11 0.92
N ASP A 212 14.64 -19.54 0.77
CA ASP A 212 14.03 -19.91 -0.49
C ASP A 212 12.97 -18.87 -0.96
N PHE A 213 12.95 -17.68 -0.37
CA PHE A 213 11.98 -16.65 -0.72
C PHE A 213 12.16 -16.14 -2.15
N PHE A 214 13.39 -15.83 -2.55
CA PHE A 214 13.74 -15.46 -3.90
C PHE A 214 14.30 -16.66 -4.67
N GLU A 215 14.11 -16.66 -5.99
CA GLU A 215 14.90 -17.52 -6.88
C GLU A 215 16.36 -17.03 -6.87
N GLU A 216 17.32 -17.94 -7.02
CA GLU A 216 18.74 -17.62 -7.05
C GLU A 216 19.07 -16.53 -8.09
N GLY A 217 19.75 -15.49 -7.65
CA GLY A 217 20.13 -14.34 -8.48
C GLY A 217 18.99 -13.35 -8.78
N ARG A 218 17.84 -13.48 -8.09
CA ARG A 218 16.69 -12.56 -8.21
C ARG A 218 16.38 -11.83 -6.90
N GLU A 219 17.32 -11.80 -5.97
CA GLU A 219 17.20 -11.10 -4.69
C GLU A 219 17.08 -9.59 -4.94
N ILE A 220 16.18 -8.96 -4.21
CA ILE A 220 15.95 -7.51 -4.23
C ILE A 220 16.08 -6.94 -2.82
N PRO A 221 16.35 -5.63 -2.67
CA PRO A 221 16.28 -4.96 -1.37
C PRO A 221 14.90 -5.15 -0.74
N VAL A 222 14.90 -5.52 0.55
CA VAL A 222 13.70 -5.65 1.38
C VAL A 222 13.83 -4.77 2.61
N TRP A 223 12.80 -3.99 2.90
CA TRP A 223 12.69 -3.21 4.12
C TRP A 223 11.41 -3.56 4.88
N SER A 224 11.57 -3.95 6.15
CA SER A 224 10.49 -4.29 7.08
C SER A 224 10.51 -3.31 8.24
N PRO A 225 9.87 -2.13 8.13
CA PRO A 225 9.86 -1.12 9.18
C PRO A 225 9.13 -1.62 10.42
N GLN A 226 9.55 -1.13 11.60
CA GLN A 226 9.01 -1.54 12.89
C GLN A 226 8.46 -0.37 13.71
N THR A 227 9.09 0.80 13.58
CA THR A 227 8.77 1.96 14.41
C THR A 227 8.29 3.10 13.53
N ALA A 228 7.13 3.69 13.85
CA ALA A 228 6.63 4.86 13.17
C ALA A 228 7.69 5.97 13.13
N GLY A 229 7.86 6.60 11.98
CA GLY A 229 8.88 7.60 11.71
C GLY A 229 10.18 7.04 11.14
N GLU A 230 10.38 5.72 11.08
CA GLU A 230 11.52 5.13 10.37
C GLU A 230 11.52 5.55 8.89
N ARG A 231 12.72 5.83 8.36
CA ARG A 231 12.94 6.26 6.97
C ARG A 231 13.89 5.35 6.23
N HIS A 232 13.64 5.16 4.95
CA HIS A 232 14.52 4.42 4.04
C HIS A 232 14.55 5.07 2.66
N SER A 233 15.70 4.98 1.97
CA SER A 233 15.90 5.50 0.60
C SER A 233 16.09 4.35 -0.39
N PHE A 234 15.37 4.40 -1.52
CA PHE A 234 15.44 3.43 -2.62
C PHE A 234 15.87 4.10 -3.93
#